data_c27b053317209fd7ced3f0d38b39b734
#
_entry.id   c27b053317209fd7ced3f0d38b39b734
#
_cell.length_a   1.000
_cell.length_b   1.000
_cell.length_c   1.000
_cell.angle_alpha   90.00
_cell.angle_beta   90.00
_cell.angle_gamma   90.00
#
_symmetry.space_group_name_H-M   'P 1'
#
loop_
_entity.id
_entity.type
_entity.pdbx_description
1 polymer ?
#
loop_
_entity_poly.entity_id
_entity_poly.type
_entity_poly.pdbx_seq_one_letter_code
_entity_poly.pdbx_strand_id
1 'polypeptide(L)'
;LHGWPGSVVEFLHIIEKLTHPEKFGGNIEDAFDVIVPSLPGFGFSDRPSKPIGPRKMAAIFNKLMIENLEYKNYLAQGGDLGATIANWIGYDHSKSCKAIHINCLTMRHPHGPQNKEEEEWQKRFDKDQIMQDGYRTQQATKPQTLSYGMMDSPVGIAAWIIEKMYSWSDLKDGDIESAYSKDTLLANIMVYIVSKTFNTASWIYYGRREEGGRFFPNDFKKIEIPT
;
A
#
# COMPACT_ATOMS: atom_id res chain seq x y z
N LEU A 1 -0.80 -3.52 6.08
CA LEU A 1 0.16 -3.18 5.01
C LEU A 1 -0.14 -1.79 4.47
N HIS A 2 0.84 -0.88 4.53
CA HIS A 2 0.76 0.47 3.98
C HIS A 2 0.92 0.51 2.47
N GLY A 3 0.86 1.70 1.88
CA GLY A 3 1.11 1.93 0.47
C GLY A 3 2.06 3.10 0.21
N TRP A 4 1.96 3.72 -0.96
CA TRP A 4 2.73 4.88 -1.35
C TRP A 4 1.79 6.09 -1.53
N PRO A 5 2.10 7.27 -1.00
CA PRO A 5 3.36 7.71 -0.36
C PRO A 5 3.37 7.55 1.18
N GLY A 6 2.64 6.59 1.68
CA GLY A 6 2.56 6.31 3.11
C GLY A 6 3.70 5.46 3.67
N SER A 7 3.59 5.13 4.94
CA SER A 7 4.54 4.29 5.67
C SER A 7 3.88 3.61 6.87
N VAL A 8 4.65 2.94 7.70
CA VAL A 8 4.16 2.36 8.97
C VAL A 8 3.52 3.39 9.90
N VAL A 9 3.79 4.67 9.70
CA VAL A 9 3.20 5.78 10.49
C VAL A 9 1.67 5.77 10.41
N GLU A 10 1.09 5.30 9.30
CA GLU A 10 -0.37 5.20 9.12
C GLU A 10 -1.06 4.36 10.21
N PHE A 11 -0.36 3.39 10.79
CA PHE A 11 -0.94 2.42 11.72
C PHE A 11 -0.71 2.74 13.18
N LEU A 12 0.11 3.75 13.53
CA LEU A 12 0.47 4.04 14.92
C LEU A 12 -0.75 4.24 15.83
N HIS A 13 -1.83 4.83 15.29
CA HIS A 13 -3.05 5.11 16.05
C HIS A 13 -3.97 3.88 16.25
N ILE A 14 -3.76 2.80 15.52
CA ILE A 14 -4.62 1.62 15.56
C ILE A 14 -3.97 0.44 16.30
N ILE A 15 -2.63 0.43 16.42
CA ILE A 15 -1.90 -0.69 17.03
C ILE A 15 -2.44 -0.99 18.44
N GLU A 16 -2.49 -0.01 19.34
CA GLU A 16 -2.94 -0.23 20.72
C GLU A 16 -4.40 -0.69 20.78
N LYS A 17 -5.25 -0.19 19.88
CA LYS A 17 -6.66 -0.59 19.82
C LYS A 17 -6.85 -2.05 19.41
N LEU A 18 -5.95 -2.59 18.62
CA LEU A 18 -5.99 -3.99 18.19
C LEU A 18 -5.27 -4.92 19.16
N THR A 19 -4.22 -4.45 19.85
CA THR A 19 -3.46 -5.27 20.80
C THR A 19 -4.08 -5.25 22.22
N HIS A 20 -4.81 -4.20 22.56
CA HIS A 20 -5.44 -3.98 23.86
C HIS A 20 -6.87 -3.44 23.71
N PRO A 21 -7.78 -4.18 23.03
CA PRO A 21 -9.13 -3.70 22.77
C PRO A 21 -9.92 -3.38 24.04
N GLU A 22 -9.62 -4.03 25.16
CA GLU A 22 -10.28 -3.79 26.47
C GLU A 22 -10.11 -2.36 26.98
N LYS A 23 -9.03 -1.66 26.57
CA LYS A 23 -8.83 -0.24 26.93
C LYS A 23 -9.77 0.70 26.16
N PHE A 24 -10.40 0.20 25.11
CA PHE A 24 -11.26 0.97 24.19
C PHE A 24 -12.71 0.45 24.16
N GLY A 25 -13.11 -0.34 25.16
CA GLY A 25 -14.47 -0.87 25.29
C GLY A 25 -14.71 -2.19 24.54
N GLY A 26 -13.66 -2.82 24.01
CA GLY A 26 -13.71 -4.15 23.42
C GLY A 26 -13.46 -5.27 24.43
N ASN A 27 -13.28 -6.49 23.95
CA ASN A 27 -12.94 -7.65 24.74
C ASN A 27 -11.47 -8.03 24.52
N ILE A 28 -10.75 -8.39 25.58
CA ILE A 28 -9.36 -8.87 25.50
C ILE A 28 -9.23 -10.13 24.63
N GLU A 29 -10.29 -10.95 24.57
CA GLU A 29 -10.32 -12.14 23.70
C GLU A 29 -10.29 -11.79 22.20
N ASP A 30 -10.58 -10.54 21.83
CA ASP A 30 -10.50 -10.02 20.47
C ASP A 30 -9.13 -9.37 20.17
N ALA A 31 -8.15 -9.50 21.06
CA ALA A 31 -6.82 -8.94 20.86
C ALA A 31 -6.05 -9.67 19.76
N PHE A 32 -5.26 -8.90 19.01
CA PHE A 32 -4.38 -9.41 17.95
C PHE A 32 -2.91 -9.14 18.26
N ASP A 33 -2.05 -10.04 17.81
CA ASP A 33 -0.66 -9.68 17.51
C ASP A 33 -0.65 -8.85 16.22
N VAL A 34 -0.12 -7.64 16.27
CA VAL A 34 -0.16 -6.70 15.15
C VAL A 34 1.21 -6.56 14.52
N ILE A 35 1.34 -7.01 13.28
CA ILE A 35 2.58 -6.94 12.50
C ILE A 35 2.44 -5.84 11.45
N VAL A 36 3.21 -4.76 11.59
CA VAL A 36 3.19 -3.60 10.68
C VAL A 36 4.57 -3.46 10.01
N PRO A 37 4.86 -4.25 8.98
CA PRO A 37 6.13 -4.16 8.28
C PRO A 37 6.18 -2.93 7.36
N SER A 38 7.34 -2.29 7.23
CA SER A 38 7.61 -1.50 6.03
C SER A 38 7.60 -2.42 4.81
N LEU A 39 7.05 -1.98 3.69
CA LEU A 39 7.13 -2.78 2.45
C LEU A 39 8.60 -2.95 2.03
N PRO A 40 8.99 -4.05 1.37
CA PRO A 40 10.34 -4.22 0.84
C PRO A 40 10.77 -3.01 0.00
N GLY A 41 11.90 -2.41 0.35
CA GLY A 41 12.38 -1.18 -0.27
C GLY A 41 11.85 0.12 0.33
N PHE A 42 10.99 0.04 1.34
CA PHE A 42 10.47 1.20 2.09
C PHE A 42 11.04 1.24 3.50
N GLY A 43 11.20 2.44 4.02
CA GLY A 43 11.43 2.72 5.45
C GLY A 43 12.46 1.80 6.09
N PHE A 44 12.00 0.96 7.01
CA PHE A 44 12.85 0.13 7.86
C PHE A 44 13.13 -1.28 7.31
N SER A 45 12.52 -1.63 6.18
CA SER A 45 12.76 -2.92 5.52
C SER A 45 13.95 -2.86 4.57
N ASP A 46 14.57 -4.03 4.33
CA ASP A 46 15.67 -4.15 3.39
C ASP A 46 15.28 -3.74 1.96
N ARG A 47 16.28 -3.28 1.24
CA ARG A 47 16.14 -2.90 -0.16
C ARG A 47 16.30 -4.12 -1.05
N PRO A 48 15.35 -4.42 -1.92
CA PRO A 48 15.54 -5.49 -2.89
C PRO A 48 16.66 -5.12 -3.88
N SER A 49 17.38 -6.09 -4.37
CA SER A 49 18.47 -5.88 -5.36
C SER A 49 17.96 -5.44 -6.73
N LYS A 50 16.66 -5.60 -6.99
CA LYS A 50 15.96 -5.20 -8.21
C LYS A 50 14.49 -4.91 -7.90
N PRO A 51 13.78 -4.16 -8.76
CA PRO A 51 12.35 -3.92 -8.59
C PRO A 51 11.56 -5.23 -8.45
N ILE A 52 10.68 -5.27 -7.45
CA ILE A 52 9.70 -6.34 -7.23
C ILE A 52 8.30 -5.73 -7.12
N GLY A 53 7.30 -6.47 -7.56
CA GLY A 53 5.92 -6.03 -7.52
C GLY A 53 5.15 -6.58 -6.32
N PRO A 54 3.88 -6.17 -6.18
CA PRO A 54 3.02 -6.53 -5.06
C PRO A 54 2.81 -8.05 -4.88
N ARG A 55 2.74 -8.82 -5.96
CA ARG A 55 2.56 -10.28 -5.86
C ARG A 55 3.76 -10.96 -5.23
N LYS A 56 4.96 -10.52 -5.60
CA LYS A 56 6.18 -11.03 -4.97
C LYS A 56 6.32 -10.59 -3.52
N MET A 57 5.90 -9.35 -3.19
CA MET A 57 5.84 -8.89 -1.80
C MET A 57 4.85 -9.69 -0.97
N ALA A 58 3.71 -10.08 -1.53
CA ALA A 58 2.74 -10.96 -0.88
C ALA A 58 3.36 -12.31 -0.49
N ALA A 59 4.15 -12.92 -1.38
CA ALA A 59 4.86 -14.16 -1.06
C ALA A 59 5.92 -13.96 0.05
N ILE A 60 6.63 -12.84 0.05
CA ILE A 60 7.60 -12.49 1.11
C ILE A 60 6.87 -12.34 2.46
N PHE A 61 5.75 -11.63 2.51
CA PHE A 61 5.00 -11.46 3.76
C PHE A 61 4.35 -12.76 4.23
N ASN A 62 3.83 -13.59 3.34
CA ASN A 62 3.36 -14.91 3.73
C ASN A 62 4.50 -15.75 4.35
N LYS A 63 5.69 -15.71 3.74
CA LYS A 63 6.87 -16.38 4.29
C LYS A 63 7.25 -15.82 5.66
N LEU A 64 7.26 -14.50 5.83
CA LEU A 64 7.50 -13.84 7.12
C LEU A 64 6.54 -14.38 8.20
N MET A 65 5.23 -14.41 7.90
CA MET A 65 4.23 -14.86 8.87
C MET A 65 4.40 -16.33 9.23
N ILE A 66 4.59 -17.21 8.25
CA ILE A 66 4.55 -18.66 8.44
C ILE A 66 5.91 -19.22 8.87
N GLU A 67 7.02 -18.79 8.24
CA GLU A 67 8.33 -19.41 8.47
C GLU A 67 9.16 -18.66 9.53
N ASN A 68 9.04 -17.32 9.60
CA ASN A 68 9.87 -16.53 10.51
C ASN A 68 9.18 -16.22 11.83
N LEU A 69 7.87 -15.90 11.78
CA LEU A 69 7.06 -15.60 12.96
C LEU A 69 6.23 -16.80 13.44
N GLU A 70 6.24 -17.91 12.67
CA GLU A 70 5.61 -19.19 13.00
C GLU A 70 4.09 -19.15 13.25
N TYR A 71 3.39 -18.14 12.70
CA TYR A 71 1.94 -18.08 12.75
C TYR A 71 1.33 -19.10 11.78
N LYS A 72 0.56 -20.05 12.28
CA LYS A 72 -0.18 -21.03 11.45
C LYS A 72 -1.24 -20.38 10.57
N ASN A 73 -1.87 -19.34 11.09
CA ASN A 73 -2.93 -18.58 10.44
C ASN A 73 -2.75 -17.08 10.74
N TYR A 74 -3.14 -16.23 9.80
CA TYR A 74 -3.13 -14.79 9.99
C TYR A 74 -4.25 -14.12 9.18
N LEU A 75 -4.53 -12.87 9.48
CA LEU A 75 -5.36 -11.98 8.69
C LEU A 75 -4.47 -10.93 8.03
N ALA A 76 -4.83 -10.46 6.84
CA ALA A 76 -4.10 -9.39 6.19
C ALA A 76 -5.00 -8.16 5.97
N GLN A 77 -4.47 -6.98 6.35
CA GLN A 77 -5.11 -5.70 6.07
C GLN A 77 -4.20 -4.87 5.17
N GLY A 78 -4.77 -4.13 4.22
CA GLY A 78 -4.01 -3.22 3.39
C GLY A 78 -4.82 -2.08 2.81
N GLY A 79 -4.15 -0.94 2.67
CA GLY A 79 -4.59 0.22 1.91
C GLY A 79 -3.67 0.49 0.72
N ASP A 80 -4.13 1.18 -0.32
CA ASP A 80 -3.35 1.53 -1.51
C ASP A 80 -2.61 0.30 -2.11
N LEU A 81 -1.27 0.36 -2.24
CA LEU A 81 -0.44 -0.79 -2.67
C LEU A 81 -0.48 -1.95 -1.66
N GLY A 82 -0.66 -1.65 -0.38
CA GLY A 82 -0.92 -2.66 0.65
C GLY A 82 -2.20 -3.45 0.39
N ALA A 83 -3.25 -2.79 -0.14
CA ALA A 83 -4.46 -3.49 -0.58
C ALA A 83 -4.17 -4.41 -1.78
N THR A 84 -3.34 -3.97 -2.73
CA THR A 84 -2.89 -4.84 -3.83
C THR A 84 -2.16 -6.06 -3.30
N ILE A 85 -1.27 -5.88 -2.32
CA ILE A 85 -0.53 -6.98 -1.69
C ILE A 85 -1.47 -7.92 -0.93
N ALA A 86 -2.43 -7.36 -0.15
CA ALA A 86 -3.43 -8.16 0.57
C ALA A 86 -4.29 -8.99 -0.39
N ASN A 87 -4.69 -8.43 -1.53
CA ASN A 87 -5.38 -9.18 -2.59
C ASN A 87 -4.55 -10.37 -3.09
N TRP A 88 -3.25 -10.18 -3.35
CA TRP A 88 -2.36 -11.26 -3.76
C TRP A 88 -2.14 -12.30 -2.65
N ILE A 89 -2.11 -11.87 -1.38
CA ILE A 89 -2.08 -12.80 -0.24
C ILE A 89 -3.34 -13.67 -0.26
N GLY A 90 -4.53 -13.07 -0.37
CA GLY A 90 -5.78 -13.81 -0.43
C GLY A 90 -5.87 -14.75 -1.64
N TYR A 91 -5.32 -14.31 -2.77
CA TYR A 91 -5.34 -15.08 -4.02
C TYR A 91 -4.36 -16.27 -4.01
N ASP A 92 -3.11 -16.06 -3.58
CA ASP A 92 -2.06 -17.07 -3.67
C ASP A 92 -1.87 -17.87 -2.37
N HIS A 93 -2.26 -17.32 -1.20
CA HIS A 93 -1.91 -17.86 0.12
C HIS A 93 -3.12 -18.07 1.06
N SER A 94 -4.30 -18.36 0.50
CA SER A 94 -5.54 -18.62 1.24
C SER A 94 -5.48 -19.79 2.24
N LYS A 95 -4.49 -20.66 2.12
CA LYS A 95 -4.29 -21.75 3.08
C LYS A 95 -3.87 -21.22 4.46
N SER A 96 -3.07 -20.16 4.52
CA SER A 96 -2.53 -19.56 5.74
C SER A 96 -3.23 -18.23 6.09
N CYS A 97 -3.52 -17.39 5.11
CA CYS A 97 -4.35 -16.20 5.30
C CYS A 97 -5.84 -16.58 5.37
N LYS A 98 -6.54 -16.21 6.45
CA LYS A 98 -7.93 -16.63 6.68
C LYS A 98 -8.97 -15.58 6.30
N ALA A 99 -8.58 -14.33 6.23
CA ALA A 99 -9.39 -13.24 5.69
C ALA A 99 -8.49 -12.07 5.30
N ILE A 100 -8.98 -11.24 4.40
CA ILE A 100 -8.35 -9.97 4.06
C ILE A 100 -9.33 -8.82 4.31
N HIS A 101 -8.79 -7.68 4.73
CA HIS A 101 -9.50 -6.42 4.77
C HIS A 101 -8.79 -5.41 3.86
N ILE A 102 -9.53 -4.76 2.98
CA ILE A 102 -9.01 -3.72 2.09
C ILE A 102 -9.90 -2.46 2.18
N ASN A 103 -9.27 -1.31 2.26
CA ASN A 103 -9.97 -0.02 2.23
C ASN A 103 -9.92 0.66 0.85
N CYS A 104 -9.30 0.00 -0.12
CA CYS A 104 -9.17 0.50 -1.49
C CYS A 104 -9.14 -0.66 -2.49
N LEU A 105 -10.05 -0.69 -3.45
CA LEU A 105 -10.07 -1.71 -4.49
C LEU A 105 -9.09 -1.34 -5.62
N THR A 106 -7.90 -1.90 -5.57
CA THR A 106 -6.79 -1.59 -6.48
C THR A 106 -6.65 -2.56 -7.64
N MET A 107 -7.22 -3.77 -7.52
CA MET A 107 -7.20 -4.78 -8.59
C MET A 107 -8.40 -4.63 -9.51
N ARG A 108 -8.28 -5.11 -10.72
CA ARG A 108 -9.29 -5.04 -11.77
C ARG A 108 -9.58 -6.43 -12.33
N HIS A 109 -10.80 -6.61 -12.79
CA HIS A 109 -11.18 -7.81 -13.54
C HIS A 109 -10.38 -7.88 -14.86
N PRO A 110 -9.87 -9.06 -15.26
CA PRO A 110 -9.00 -9.19 -16.45
C PRO A 110 -9.68 -8.78 -17.77
N HIS A 111 -11.00 -8.85 -17.83
CA HIS A 111 -11.78 -8.45 -19.01
C HIS A 111 -12.39 -7.04 -18.92
N GLY A 112 -11.90 -6.21 -17.95
CA GLY A 112 -12.44 -4.86 -17.73
C GLY A 112 -13.80 -4.85 -17.01
N PRO A 113 -14.55 -3.73 -17.09
CA PRO A 113 -15.85 -3.57 -16.46
C PRO A 113 -16.84 -4.67 -16.89
N GLN A 114 -17.62 -5.20 -15.94
CA GLN A 114 -18.54 -6.32 -16.16
C GLN A 114 -20.01 -5.87 -16.23
N ASN A 115 -20.30 -4.61 -15.90
CA ASN A 115 -21.62 -4.02 -15.90
C ASN A 115 -21.56 -2.52 -16.17
N LYS A 116 -22.72 -1.91 -16.39
CA LYS A 116 -22.83 -0.48 -16.73
C LYS A 116 -22.32 0.45 -15.62
N GLU A 117 -22.54 0.11 -14.37
CA GLU A 117 -22.07 0.89 -13.22
C GLU A 117 -20.54 0.92 -13.16
N GLU A 118 -19.89 -0.21 -13.37
CA GLU A 118 -18.44 -0.30 -13.46
C GLU A 118 -17.88 0.47 -14.66
N GLU A 119 -18.57 0.44 -15.82
CA GLU A 119 -18.19 1.25 -16.99
C GLU A 119 -18.26 2.74 -16.72
N GLU A 120 -19.33 3.22 -16.08
CA GLU A 120 -19.51 4.62 -15.70
C GLU A 120 -18.47 5.06 -14.67
N TRP A 121 -18.18 4.21 -13.69
CA TRP A 121 -17.11 4.44 -12.74
C TRP A 121 -15.75 4.52 -13.43
N GLN A 122 -15.43 3.59 -14.34
CA GLN A 122 -14.17 3.58 -15.08
C GLN A 122 -13.97 4.87 -15.88
N LYS A 123 -15.02 5.36 -16.55
CA LYS A 123 -14.96 6.63 -17.30
C LYS A 123 -14.66 7.82 -16.40
N ARG A 124 -15.28 7.89 -15.21
CA ARG A 124 -14.96 8.95 -14.24
C ARG A 124 -13.53 8.84 -13.75
N PHE A 125 -13.13 7.64 -13.35
CA PHE A 125 -11.77 7.36 -12.89
C PHE A 125 -10.72 7.75 -13.94
N ASP A 126 -10.88 7.36 -15.20
CA ASP A 126 -9.92 7.65 -16.26
C ASP A 126 -9.78 9.16 -16.50
N LYS A 127 -10.89 9.90 -16.42
CA LYS A 127 -10.88 11.35 -16.54
C LYS A 127 -10.09 12.01 -15.41
N ASP A 128 -10.30 11.56 -14.18
CA ASP A 128 -9.60 12.10 -13.01
C ASP A 128 -8.11 11.76 -13.02
N GLN A 129 -7.76 10.57 -13.56
CA GLN A 129 -6.36 10.13 -13.67
C GLN A 129 -5.50 10.99 -14.61
N ILE A 130 -6.08 11.70 -15.58
CA ILE A 130 -5.32 12.52 -16.54
C ILE A 130 -4.36 13.49 -15.84
N MET A 131 -4.84 14.13 -14.75
CA MET A 131 -4.02 15.07 -13.98
C MET A 131 -3.27 14.42 -12.82
N GLN A 132 -3.70 13.24 -12.38
CA GLN A 132 -3.17 12.61 -11.16
C GLN A 132 -2.11 11.52 -11.41
N ASP A 133 -1.98 11.02 -12.64
CA ASP A 133 -1.25 9.79 -12.94
C ASP A 133 0.24 9.97 -13.30
N GLY A 134 0.70 11.21 -13.44
CA GLY A 134 2.08 11.50 -13.84
C GLY A 134 3.12 10.82 -12.93
N TYR A 135 2.93 10.86 -11.61
CA TYR A 135 3.81 10.22 -10.64
C TYR A 135 3.93 8.70 -10.88
N ARG A 136 2.79 8.02 -11.11
CA ARG A 136 2.73 6.58 -11.32
C ARG A 136 3.43 6.18 -12.60
N THR A 137 3.19 6.90 -13.68
CA THR A 137 3.83 6.67 -14.97
C THR A 137 5.34 6.84 -14.86
N GLN A 138 5.81 7.90 -14.22
CA GLN A 138 7.23 8.14 -13.98
C GLN A 138 7.86 7.00 -13.16
N GLN A 139 7.24 6.64 -12.04
CA GLN A 139 7.74 5.58 -11.14
C GLN A 139 7.63 4.17 -11.74
N ALA A 140 6.65 3.93 -12.64
CA ALA A 140 6.50 2.65 -13.33
C ALA A 140 7.41 2.49 -14.56
N THR A 141 8.04 3.53 -15.05
CA THR A 141 8.84 3.50 -16.29
C THR A 141 10.30 3.85 -16.05
N LYS A 142 10.57 4.97 -15.37
CA LYS A 142 11.92 5.52 -15.17
C LYS A 142 12.14 5.99 -13.73
N PRO A 143 11.92 5.10 -12.70
CA PRO A 143 12.04 5.48 -11.31
C PRO A 143 13.41 6.03 -10.93
N GLN A 144 14.47 5.47 -11.51
CA GLN A 144 15.85 5.86 -11.22
C GLN A 144 16.15 7.31 -11.64
N THR A 145 15.61 7.76 -12.76
CA THR A 145 15.82 9.12 -13.24
C THR A 145 15.32 10.17 -12.27
N LEU A 146 14.09 9.97 -11.75
CA LEU A 146 13.51 10.85 -10.73
C LEU A 146 14.33 10.82 -9.43
N SER A 147 14.78 9.63 -9.06
CA SER A 147 15.47 9.41 -7.78
C SER A 147 16.78 10.17 -7.64
N TYR A 148 17.52 10.39 -8.71
CA TYR A 148 18.75 11.19 -8.66
C TYR A 148 18.50 12.62 -8.15
N GLY A 149 17.44 13.28 -8.60
CA GLY A 149 17.08 14.61 -8.12
C GLY A 149 16.48 14.61 -6.71
N MET A 150 15.68 13.58 -6.39
CA MET A 150 14.95 13.51 -5.12
C MET A 150 15.85 13.13 -3.94
N MET A 151 16.81 12.23 -4.13
CA MET A 151 17.64 11.72 -3.04
C MET A 151 18.54 12.79 -2.39
N ASP A 152 18.85 13.87 -3.10
CA ASP A 152 19.63 15.00 -2.59
C ASP A 152 18.76 16.18 -2.16
N SER A 153 17.43 16.06 -2.28
CA SER A 153 16.50 17.16 -2.00
C SER A 153 15.42 16.75 -1.01
N PRO A 154 15.60 16.96 0.29
CA PRO A 154 14.56 16.75 1.28
C PRO A 154 13.26 17.49 0.95
N VAL A 155 13.36 18.74 0.45
CA VAL A 155 12.20 19.52 0.04
C VAL A 155 11.54 18.93 -1.23
N GLY A 156 12.32 18.35 -2.14
CA GLY A 156 11.79 17.65 -3.30
C GLY A 156 10.97 16.41 -2.90
N ILE A 157 11.50 15.60 -1.98
CA ILE A 157 10.76 14.44 -1.42
C ILE A 157 9.48 14.90 -0.72
N ALA A 158 9.59 15.95 0.12
CA ALA A 158 8.44 16.51 0.82
C ALA A 158 7.35 16.99 -0.16
N ALA A 159 7.72 17.77 -1.17
CA ALA A 159 6.79 18.27 -2.18
C ALA A 159 6.09 17.13 -2.96
N TRP A 160 6.87 16.10 -3.36
CA TRP A 160 6.36 14.94 -4.10
C TRP A 160 5.35 14.12 -3.31
N ILE A 161 5.56 14.00 -1.99
CA ILE A 161 4.67 13.25 -1.09
C ILE A 161 3.47 14.10 -0.68
N ILE A 162 3.68 15.34 -0.23
CA ILE A 162 2.61 16.21 0.29
C ILE A 162 1.61 16.55 -0.80
N GLU A 163 2.06 16.77 -2.05
CA GLU A 163 1.16 17.03 -3.16
C GLU A 163 0.13 15.89 -3.31
N LYS A 164 0.52 14.62 -3.12
CA LYS A 164 -0.40 13.48 -3.18
C LYS A 164 -1.26 13.37 -1.92
N MET A 165 -0.69 13.59 -0.75
CA MET A 165 -1.48 13.65 0.50
C MET A 165 -2.55 14.74 0.43
N TYR A 166 -2.25 15.88 -0.17
CA TYR A 166 -3.21 16.96 -0.40
C TYR A 166 -4.29 16.57 -1.43
N SER A 167 -3.86 16.10 -2.60
CA SER A 167 -4.77 15.87 -3.74
C SER A 167 -5.71 14.68 -3.56
N TRP A 168 -5.34 13.71 -2.71
CA TRP A 168 -6.08 12.45 -2.53
C TRP A 168 -6.86 12.37 -1.21
N SER A 169 -6.85 13.43 -0.44
CA SER A 169 -7.56 13.47 0.85
C SER A 169 -8.82 14.32 0.77
N ASP A 170 -9.83 13.94 1.55
CA ASP A 170 -11.02 14.73 1.77
C ASP A 170 -10.69 15.85 2.78
N LEU A 171 -10.34 17.01 2.24
CA LEU A 171 -9.88 18.16 3.00
C LEU A 171 -11.01 19.14 3.24
N LYS A 172 -11.20 19.58 4.48
CA LYS A 172 -12.12 20.64 4.82
C LYS A 172 -11.53 21.99 4.37
N ASP A 173 -12.25 22.67 3.50
CA ASP A 173 -11.88 24.00 2.95
C ASP A 173 -10.48 24.02 2.29
N GLY A 174 -9.98 22.88 1.82
CA GLY A 174 -8.65 22.75 1.21
C GLY A 174 -7.51 22.81 2.23
N ASP A 175 -7.80 22.72 3.52
CA ASP A 175 -6.79 22.72 4.58
C ASP A 175 -6.30 21.28 4.85
N ILE A 176 -5.03 21.01 4.56
CA ILE A 176 -4.41 19.70 4.80
C ILE A 176 -4.37 19.35 6.31
N GLU A 177 -4.32 20.34 7.18
CA GLU A 177 -4.32 20.12 8.64
C GLU A 177 -5.69 19.66 9.16
N SER A 178 -6.74 19.77 8.35
CA SER A 178 -8.04 19.16 8.67
C SER A 178 -8.02 17.63 8.66
N ALA A 179 -7.07 17.02 7.93
CA ALA A 179 -6.91 15.57 7.83
C ALA A 179 -5.65 15.04 8.53
N TYR A 180 -4.56 15.80 8.53
CA TYR A 180 -3.27 15.37 9.07
C TYR A 180 -2.63 16.47 9.90
N SER A 181 -2.07 16.13 11.07
CA SER A 181 -1.19 17.06 11.76
C SER A 181 0.13 17.25 10.99
N LYS A 182 0.76 18.41 11.15
CA LYS A 182 2.11 18.65 10.59
C LYS A 182 3.11 17.58 11.02
N ASP A 183 3.06 17.17 12.27
CA ASP A 183 3.96 16.15 12.81
C ASP A 183 3.75 14.80 12.14
N THR A 184 2.50 14.40 11.84
CA THR A 184 2.20 13.18 11.12
C THR A 184 2.75 13.23 9.69
N LEU A 185 2.54 14.33 8.97
CA LEU A 185 3.08 14.52 7.62
C LEU A 185 4.61 14.48 7.63
N LEU A 186 5.24 15.21 8.55
CA LEU A 186 6.71 15.26 8.68
C LEU A 186 7.26 13.89 9.09
N ALA A 187 6.63 13.18 10.02
CA ALA A 187 7.07 11.84 10.42
C ALA A 187 7.06 10.88 9.22
N ASN A 188 5.99 10.89 8.41
CA ASN A 188 5.92 10.08 7.21
C ASN A 188 7.03 10.43 6.20
N ILE A 189 7.26 11.70 5.92
CA ILE A 189 8.33 12.18 5.02
C ILE A 189 9.70 11.78 5.55
N MET A 190 9.94 11.96 6.86
CA MET A 190 11.22 11.62 7.50
C MET A 190 11.56 10.14 7.40
N VAL A 191 10.55 9.24 7.37
CA VAL A 191 10.79 7.82 7.10
C VAL A 191 11.52 7.64 5.76
N TYR A 192 11.09 8.32 4.70
CA TYR A 192 11.74 8.24 3.37
C TYR A 192 13.13 8.89 3.34
N ILE A 193 13.28 10.03 4.00
CA ILE A 193 14.53 10.80 4.00
C ILE A 193 15.61 10.08 4.80
N VAL A 194 15.33 9.72 6.06
CA VAL A 194 16.32 9.13 6.97
C VAL A 194 16.74 7.74 6.52
N SER A 195 15.76 6.92 6.08
CA SER A 195 16.06 5.60 5.54
C SER A 195 16.65 5.63 4.12
N LYS A 196 16.62 6.80 3.44
CA LYS A 196 17.06 6.95 2.04
C LYS A 196 16.34 5.98 1.10
N THR A 197 15.03 5.77 1.27
CA THR A 197 14.26 4.77 0.54
C THR A 197 13.37 5.33 -0.57
N PHE A 198 13.37 6.61 -0.85
CA PHE A 198 12.56 7.19 -1.92
C PHE A 198 12.74 6.45 -3.26
N ASN A 199 13.99 6.17 -3.63
CA ASN A 199 14.29 5.41 -4.85
C ASN A 199 13.66 4.02 -4.84
N THR A 200 13.98 3.21 -3.85
CA THR A 200 13.55 1.80 -3.80
C THR A 200 12.05 1.66 -3.54
N ALA A 201 11.43 2.62 -2.84
CA ALA A 201 9.99 2.68 -2.67
C ALA A 201 9.24 2.92 -4.00
N SER A 202 9.83 3.71 -4.90
CA SER A 202 9.25 3.93 -6.24
C SER A 202 9.30 2.67 -7.13
N TRP A 203 10.18 1.73 -6.85
CA TRP A 203 10.37 0.51 -7.65
C TRP A 203 9.16 -0.43 -7.66
N ILE A 204 8.29 -0.36 -6.65
CA ILE A 204 7.08 -1.17 -6.60
C ILE A 204 6.18 -0.94 -7.82
N TYR A 205 6.14 0.28 -8.35
CA TYR A 205 5.35 0.61 -9.55
C TYR A 205 5.92 -0.06 -10.80
N TYR A 206 7.24 -0.06 -10.94
CA TYR A 206 7.92 -0.77 -12.02
C TYR A 206 7.69 -2.29 -11.88
N GLY A 207 7.93 -2.85 -10.69
CA GLY A 207 7.70 -4.27 -10.40
C GLY A 207 6.25 -4.68 -10.64
N ARG A 208 5.27 -3.86 -10.25
CA ARG A 208 3.85 -4.10 -10.52
C ARG A 208 3.56 -4.18 -12.02
N ARG A 209 4.14 -3.29 -12.81
CA ARG A 209 4.00 -3.34 -14.27
C ARG A 209 4.54 -4.63 -14.84
N GLU A 210 5.73 -5.07 -14.42
CA GLU A 210 6.34 -6.33 -14.85
C GLU A 210 5.55 -7.57 -14.41
N GLU A 211 4.77 -7.47 -13.34
CA GLU A 211 3.86 -8.52 -12.85
C GLU A 211 2.46 -8.52 -13.51
N GLY A 212 2.24 -7.69 -14.55
CA GLY A 212 0.95 -7.63 -15.27
C GLY A 212 0.02 -6.49 -14.83
N GLY A 213 0.49 -5.57 -13.98
CA GLY A 213 -0.24 -4.34 -13.66
C GLY A 213 -1.32 -4.53 -12.58
N ARG A 214 -2.55 -4.12 -12.89
CA ARG A 214 -3.70 -4.08 -11.97
C ARG A 214 -4.67 -5.25 -12.16
N PHE A 215 -4.34 -6.22 -12.99
CA PHE A 215 -5.26 -7.28 -13.36
C PHE A 215 -4.94 -8.58 -12.63
N PHE A 216 -5.97 -9.28 -12.22
CA PHE A 216 -5.84 -10.68 -11.84
C PHE A 216 -5.53 -11.54 -13.08
N PRO A 217 -4.90 -12.71 -12.90
CA PRO A 217 -4.74 -13.67 -13.98
C PRO A 217 -6.10 -14.10 -14.56
N ASN A 218 -6.13 -14.37 -15.86
CA ASN A 218 -7.33 -14.86 -16.52
C ASN A 218 -7.42 -16.40 -16.38
N ASP A 219 -7.48 -16.88 -15.12
CA ASP A 219 -7.52 -18.30 -14.78
C ASP A 219 -8.81 -18.69 -14.03
N PHE A 220 -9.80 -17.77 -14.00
CA PHE A 220 -11.11 -17.92 -13.34
C PHE A 220 -11.03 -18.20 -11.83
N LYS A 221 -9.84 -18.17 -11.23
CA LYS A 221 -9.67 -18.32 -9.79
C LYS A 221 -10.18 -17.05 -9.09
N LYS A 222 -10.91 -17.25 -8.00
CA LYS A 222 -11.41 -16.19 -7.12
C LYS A 222 -10.67 -16.22 -5.79
N ILE A 223 -10.68 -15.11 -5.08
CA ILE A 223 -10.34 -15.09 -3.67
C ILE A 223 -11.51 -15.72 -2.93
N GLU A 224 -11.27 -16.86 -2.29
CA GLU A 224 -12.33 -17.68 -1.63
C GLU A 224 -12.43 -17.38 -0.12
N ILE A 225 -11.47 -16.67 0.44
CA ILE A 225 -11.49 -16.28 1.86
C ILE A 225 -12.33 -15.02 2.04
N PRO A 226 -12.89 -14.77 3.24
CA PRO A 226 -13.62 -13.54 3.56
C PRO A 226 -12.83 -12.28 3.20
N THR A 227 -13.54 -11.32 2.56
CA THR A 227 -12.95 -10.07 2.07
C THR A 227 -13.89 -8.91 2.40
#